data_9f4b4b136aad0db92cf5d9617cd72b76
#
_entry.id   9f4b4b136aad0db92cf5d9617cd72b76
#
_cell.length_a   1.000
_cell.length_b   1.000
_cell.length_c   1.000
_cell.angle_alpha   90.00
_cell.angle_beta   90.00
_cell.angle_gamma   90.00
#
_symmetry.space_group_name_H-M   'P 1'
#
loop_
_entity.id
_entity.type
_entity.pdbx_description
1 polymer ?
#
loop_
_entity_poly.entity_id
_entity_poly.type
_entity_poly.pdbx_seq_one_letter_code
_entity_poly.pdbx_strand_id
1 'polypeptide(L)'
;PWDIAVNKFWIYAWAIAIAVFAALTLLNATRNAPAAGTQNDATRGPMFGALMDLLRRPGIVPVLIFILIFKLADASMGFMVKPFWVDSGFTATEIGLVSVNIGLGLSIAGGVAGGWYTDRKGIYRALWVLGLLQAVSNLGYALAAAVIPPAAVGNTLAFEHRALLYSASAVESFTGGLGTAAFLAFLMAIVDKQRAATEYALLSSVFALSRSFAGWASGFGAEAMGYSGYFFLTFFLAFPAYFLLPWVKAMLAHSESAHSNALPENKP
;
A
#
# COMPACT_ATOMS: atom_id res chain seq x y z
N PRO A 1 18.12 23.06 -14.97
CA PRO A 1 18.80 22.71 -13.73
C PRO A 1 17.96 23.22 -12.58
N TRP A 2 17.30 22.32 -11.88
CA TRP A 2 16.59 22.66 -10.66
C TRP A 2 17.63 23.02 -9.62
N ASP A 3 17.54 24.23 -9.13
CA ASP A 3 18.52 24.80 -8.21
C ASP A 3 18.55 23.94 -6.93
N ILE A 4 19.68 23.28 -6.70
CA ILE A 4 19.91 22.42 -5.53
C ILE A 4 19.61 23.16 -4.22
N ALA A 5 19.75 24.49 -4.21
CA ALA A 5 19.43 25.36 -3.09
C ALA A 5 17.91 25.39 -2.76
N VAL A 6 17.05 25.46 -3.79
CA VAL A 6 15.57 25.44 -3.62
C VAL A 6 15.12 24.10 -3.07
N ASN A 7 15.74 23.01 -3.55
CA ASN A 7 15.38 21.67 -3.10
C ASN A 7 15.76 21.43 -1.62
N LYS A 8 16.92 21.96 -1.18
CA LYS A 8 17.32 21.91 0.24
C LYS A 8 16.39 22.73 1.13
N PHE A 9 15.94 23.89 0.68
CA PHE A 9 14.98 24.69 1.43
C PHE A 9 13.68 23.94 1.73
N TRP A 10 13.09 23.27 0.72
CA TRP A 10 11.88 22.50 0.90
C TRP A 10 12.07 21.26 1.78
N ILE A 11 13.21 20.59 1.69
CA ILE A 11 13.54 19.47 2.57
C ILE A 11 13.61 19.92 4.04
N TYR A 12 14.28 21.05 4.32
CA TYR A 12 14.35 21.59 5.67
C TYR A 12 12.99 22.12 6.15
N ALA A 13 12.21 22.76 5.28
CA ALA A 13 10.86 23.21 5.62
C ALA A 13 9.94 22.06 6.01
N TRP A 14 9.97 20.95 5.27
CA TRP A 14 9.22 19.74 5.60
C TRP A 14 9.73 19.06 6.87
N ALA A 15 11.04 18.98 7.06
CA ALA A 15 11.62 18.42 8.28
C ALA A 15 11.22 19.24 9.53
N ILE A 16 11.24 20.57 9.42
CA ILE A 16 10.78 21.46 10.48
C ILE A 16 9.28 21.31 10.73
N ALA A 17 8.46 21.24 9.67
CA ALA A 17 7.02 21.04 9.80
C ALA A 17 6.68 19.72 10.50
N ILE A 18 7.36 18.63 10.16
CA ILE A 18 7.22 17.31 10.80
C ILE A 18 7.67 17.38 12.26
N ALA A 19 8.81 18.02 12.55
CA ALA A 19 9.32 18.18 13.91
C ALA A 19 8.37 19.03 14.78
N VAL A 20 7.83 20.12 14.23
CA VAL A 20 6.84 20.97 14.93
C VAL A 20 5.54 20.20 15.17
N PHE A 21 5.05 19.45 14.17
CA PHE A 21 3.86 18.63 14.33
C PHE A 21 4.07 17.54 15.40
N ALA A 22 5.22 16.87 15.40
CA ALA A 22 5.57 15.88 16.42
C ALA A 22 5.69 16.53 17.82
N ALA A 23 6.30 17.71 17.90
CA ALA A 23 6.42 18.45 19.16
C ALA A 23 5.04 18.90 19.68
N LEU A 24 4.17 19.40 18.81
CA LEU A 24 2.81 19.81 19.18
C LEU A 24 1.95 18.61 19.63
N THR A 25 2.09 17.45 18.98
CA THR A 25 1.39 16.22 19.39
C THR A 25 1.90 15.71 20.74
N LEU A 26 3.21 15.74 20.97
CA LEU A 26 3.81 15.41 22.25
C LEU A 26 3.40 16.38 23.37
N LEU A 27 3.41 17.70 23.11
CA LEU A 27 2.96 18.72 24.05
C LEU A 27 1.47 18.59 24.36
N ASN A 28 0.64 18.27 23.38
CA ASN A 28 -0.78 18.04 23.58
C ASN A 28 -1.02 16.75 24.41
N ALA A 29 -0.25 15.71 24.15
CA ALA A 29 -0.30 14.47 24.91
C ALA A 29 0.15 14.67 26.38
N THR A 30 1.17 15.52 26.62
CA THR A 30 1.61 15.84 28.00
C THR A 30 0.67 16.81 28.71
N ARG A 31 0.01 17.74 28.01
CA ARG A 31 -0.98 18.66 28.59
C ARG A 31 -2.28 17.97 28.99
N ASN A 32 -2.69 16.95 28.25
CA ASN A 32 -3.89 16.17 28.48
C ASN A 32 -3.63 14.88 29.27
N ALA A 33 -2.39 14.70 29.80
CA ALA A 33 -2.09 13.60 30.71
C ALA A 33 -2.90 13.83 32.00
N PRO A 34 -3.73 12.89 32.44
CA PRO A 34 -4.39 12.98 33.74
C PRO A 34 -3.32 13.09 34.83
N ALA A 35 -3.58 13.98 35.82
CA ALA A 35 -2.68 14.27 36.92
C ALA A 35 -2.14 12.98 37.54
N ALA A 36 -0.84 12.91 37.75
CA ALA A 36 -0.10 11.77 38.25
C ALA A 36 -0.66 11.29 39.60
N GLY A 37 -1.36 10.19 39.55
CA GLY A 37 -1.96 9.54 40.73
C GLY A 37 -2.19 8.07 40.50
N THR A 38 -1.20 7.37 39.94
CA THR A 38 -0.93 5.91 40.12
C THR A 38 0.18 5.49 39.15
N GLN A 39 1.26 5.01 39.73
CA GLN A 39 2.35 4.35 39.01
C GLN A 39 1.78 3.25 38.11
N ASN A 40 2.03 3.33 36.82
CA ASN A 40 1.81 2.38 35.72
C ASN A 40 0.89 2.83 34.57
N ASP A 41 0.40 4.08 34.52
CA ASP A 41 -0.56 4.46 33.47
C ASP A 41 0.05 5.03 32.17
N ALA A 42 1.36 5.28 32.10
CA ALA A 42 1.99 5.71 30.83
C ALA A 42 1.93 4.63 29.73
N THR A 43 1.88 3.35 30.11
CA THR A 43 1.67 2.22 29.20
C THR A 43 0.20 1.99 28.84
N ARG A 44 -0.72 2.66 29.50
CA ARG A 44 -2.18 2.57 29.27
C ARG A 44 -2.75 3.73 28.47
N GLY A 45 -1.91 4.64 27.97
CA GLY A 45 -2.34 5.68 27.04
C GLY A 45 -3.04 5.07 25.81
N PRO A 46 -4.05 5.74 25.20
CA PRO A 46 -4.88 5.15 24.15
C PRO A 46 -4.07 4.62 22.98
N MET A 47 -2.93 5.21 22.66
CA MET A 47 -2.07 4.80 21.56
C MET A 47 -1.09 3.68 21.96
N PHE A 48 -0.37 3.85 23.08
CA PHE A 48 0.58 2.83 23.57
C PHE A 48 -0.12 1.57 24.08
N GLY A 49 -1.25 1.73 24.75
CA GLY A 49 -2.07 0.60 25.20
C GLY A 49 -2.57 -0.22 24.00
N ALA A 50 -3.10 0.43 22.97
CA ALA A 50 -3.55 -0.25 21.75
C ALA A 50 -2.39 -0.96 21.02
N LEU A 51 -1.21 -0.33 20.93
CA LEU A 51 -0.02 -0.93 20.33
C LEU A 51 0.43 -2.18 21.11
N MET A 52 0.50 -2.09 22.45
CA MET A 52 0.92 -3.22 23.28
C MET A 52 -0.10 -4.37 23.23
N ASP A 53 -1.39 -4.05 23.24
CA ASP A 53 -2.46 -5.05 23.12
C ASP A 53 -2.44 -5.70 21.74
N LEU A 54 -2.20 -4.93 20.67
CA LEU A 54 -2.03 -5.43 19.31
C LEU A 54 -0.82 -6.39 19.22
N LEU A 55 0.34 -5.98 19.75
CA LEU A 55 1.55 -6.79 19.72
C LEU A 55 1.48 -8.07 20.57
N ARG A 56 0.61 -8.10 21.58
CA ARG A 56 0.37 -9.30 22.42
C ARG A 56 -0.58 -10.32 21.79
N ARG A 57 -1.27 -9.98 20.70
CA ARG A 57 -2.18 -10.92 20.03
C ARG A 57 -1.40 -12.11 19.46
N PRO A 58 -1.83 -13.34 19.71
CA PRO A 58 -1.16 -14.52 19.16
C PRO A 58 -1.22 -14.48 17.63
N GLY A 59 -0.08 -14.65 16.97
CA GLY A 59 0.02 -14.65 15.50
C GLY A 59 0.07 -13.26 14.86
N ILE A 60 0.17 -12.16 15.64
CA ILE A 60 0.21 -10.80 15.05
C ILE A 60 1.49 -10.54 14.24
N VAL A 61 2.64 -11.08 14.66
CA VAL A 61 3.92 -10.82 13.99
C VAL A 61 3.91 -11.27 12.53
N PRO A 62 3.52 -12.50 12.17
CA PRO A 62 3.34 -12.90 10.78
C PRO A 62 2.33 -12.02 10.01
N VAL A 63 1.28 -11.53 10.68
CA VAL A 63 0.29 -10.63 10.08
C VAL A 63 0.87 -9.25 9.80
N LEU A 64 1.67 -8.69 10.69
CA LEU A 64 2.39 -7.44 10.44
C LEU A 64 3.40 -7.56 9.30
N ILE A 65 4.11 -8.69 9.23
CA ILE A 65 4.99 -9.00 8.10
C ILE A 65 4.18 -9.12 6.80
N PHE A 66 3.01 -9.77 6.84
CA PHE A 66 2.11 -9.83 5.70
C PHE A 66 1.68 -8.42 5.23
N ILE A 67 1.29 -7.54 6.13
CA ILE A 67 0.92 -6.14 5.82
C ILE A 67 2.08 -5.40 5.14
N LEU A 68 3.31 -5.58 5.63
CA LEU A 68 4.51 -4.99 5.04
C LEU A 68 4.77 -5.49 3.61
N ILE A 69 4.63 -6.80 3.37
CA ILE A 69 5.08 -7.42 2.12
C ILE A 69 3.97 -7.45 1.06
N PHE A 70 2.70 -7.59 1.44
CA PHE A 70 1.60 -7.80 0.51
C PHE A 70 1.47 -6.70 -0.54
N LYS A 71 1.68 -5.44 -0.14
CA LYS A 71 1.64 -4.30 -1.03
C LYS A 71 3.02 -3.82 -1.51
N LEU A 72 4.09 -4.50 -1.08
CA LEU A 72 5.46 -4.10 -1.42
C LEU A 72 5.72 -4.16 -2.93
N ALA A 73 5.27 -5.24 -3.58
CA ALA A 73 5.43 -5.45 -5.01
C ALA A 73 4.77 -4.32 -5.83
N ASP A 74 3.52 -4.03 -5.51
CA ASP A 74 2.72 -2.98 -6.13
C ASP A 74 3.32 -1.57 -5.89
N ALA A 75 3.67 -1.28 -4.65
CA ALA A 75 4.32 -0.02 -4.30
C ALA A 75 5.66 0.15 -5.03
N SER A 76 6.48 -0.91 -5.07
CA SER A 76 7.78 -0.89 -5.75
C SER A 76 7.64 -0.61 -7.24
N MET A 77 6.69 -1.25 -7.91
CA MET A 77 6.40 -0.98 -9.31
C MET A 77 5.89 0.45 -9.51
N GLY A 78 4.94 0.88 -8.70
CA GLY A 78 4.30 2.19 -8.81
C GLY A 78 5.26 3.38 -8.80
N PHE A 79 6.37 3.29 -8.05
CA PHE A 79 7.41 4.34 -8.04
C PHE A 79 8.15 4.47 -9.37
N MET A 80 8.30 3.37 -10.12
CA MET A 80 9.06 3.36 -11.38
C MET A 80 8.16 3.50 -12.63
N VAL A 81 6.84 3.41 -12.47
CA VAL A 81 5.89 3.56 -13.59
C VAL A 81 6.03 4.93 -14.26
N LYS A 82 6.02 6.03 -13.51
CA LYS A 82 6.11 7.38 -14.09
C LYS A 82 7.46 7.68 -14.73
N PRO A 83 8.61 7.37 -14.09
CA PRO A 83 9.91 7.45 -14.76
C PRO A 83 9.95 6.67 -16.06
N PHE A 84 9.45 5.43 -16.10
CA PHE A 84 9.40 4.62 -17.32
C PHE A 84 8.58 5.28 -18.45
N TRP A 85 7.43 5.89 -18.14
CA TRP A 85 6.65 6.64 -19.13
C TRP A 85 7.44 7.80 -19.73
N VAL A 86 8.13 8.57 -18.89
CA VAL A 86 8.95 9.72 -19.30
C VAL A 86 10.12 9.26 -20.18
N ASP A 87 10.84 8.24 -19.73
CA ASP A 87 12.02 7.71 -20.42
C ASP A 87 11.65 7.00 -21.73
N SER A 88 10.39 6.55 -21.86
CA SER A 88 9.83 6.01 -23.10
C SER A 88 9.33 7.10 -24.07
N GLY A 89 9.43 8.39 -23.71
CA GLY A 89 9.11 9.50 -24.60
C GLY A 89 7.63 9.93 -24.62
N PHE A 90 6.84 9.54 -23.62
CA PHE A 90 5.47 10.03 -23.46
C PHE A 90 5.45 11.44 -22.89
N THR A 91 4.55 12.27 -23.39
CA THR A 91 4.39 13.64 -22.92
C THR A 91 3.73 13.69 -21.53
N ALA A 92 4.01 14.77 -20.77
CA ALA A 92 3.36 14.98 -19.47
C ALA A 92 1.82 14.99 -19.58
N THR A 93 1.27 15.50 -20.70
CA THR A 93 -0.18 15.50 -20.98
C THR A 93 -0.72 14.09 -21.14
N GLU A 94 -0.04 13.22 -21.89
CA GLU A 94 -0.46 11.82 -22.06
C GLU A 94 -0.39 11.05 -20.71
N ILE A 95 0.68 11.24 -19.95
CA ILE A 95 0.83 10.67 -18.62
C ILE A 95 -0.31 11.12 -17.71
N GLY A 96 -0.60 12.43 -17.69
CA GLY A 96 -1.69 13.00 -16.91
C GLY A 96 -3.05 12.46 -17.30
N LEU A 97 -3.33 12.38 -18.60
CA LEU A 97 -4.63 11.92 -19.11
C LEU A 97 -4.82 10.40 -18.88
N VAL A 98 -3.87 9.59 -19.35
CA VAL A 98 -4.03 8.13 -19.36
C VAL A 98 -3.68 7.52 -18.02
N SER A 99 -2.43 7.73 -17.56
CA SER A 99 -1.94 7.04 -16.37
C SER A 99 -2.47 7.63 -15.06
N VAL A 100 -2.86 8.92 -15.03
CA VAL A 100 -3.43 9.54 -13.83
C VAL A 100 -4.95 9.54 -13.89
N ASN A 101 -5.58 10.24 -14.85
CA ASN A 101 -7.03 10.44 -14.84
C ASN A 101 -7.80 9.16 -15.17
N ILE A 102 -7.48 8.50 -16.30
CA ILE A 102 -8.12 7.22 -16.66
C ILE A 102 -7.74 6.15 -15.65
N GLY A 103 -6.46 6.10 -15.22
CA GLY A 103 -5.99 5.18 -14.21
C GLY A 103 -6.73 5.34 -12.88
N LEU A 104 -6.99 6.56 -12.42
CA LEU A 104 -7.78 6.82 -11.21
C LEU A 104 -9.22 6.29 -11.36
N GLY A 105 -9.89 6.57 -12.50
CA GLY A 105 -11.24 6.05 -12.77
C GLY A 105 -11.28 4.53 -12.74
N LEU A 106 -10.30 3.87 -13.38
CA LEU A 106 -10.18 2.41 -13.39
C LEU A 106 -9.85 1.85 -12.00
N SER A 107 -9.01 2.52 -11.22
CA SER A 107 -8.70 2.11 -9.84
C SER A 107 -9.94 2.20 -8.94
N ILE A 108 -10.78 3.24 -9.08
CA ILE A 108 -12.06 3.35 -8.38
C ILE A 108 -13.00 2.20 -8.79
N ALA A 109 -13.15 1.95 -10.09
CA ALA A 109 -13.96 0.85 -10.59
C ALA A 109 -13.47 -0.51 -10.09
N GLY A 110 -12.15 -0.72 -10.10
CA GLY A 110 -11.49 -1.89 -9.51
C GLY A 110 -11.77 -2.00 -8.00
N GLY A 111 -11.69 -0.89 -7.26
CA GLY A 111 -12.01 -0.83 -5.84
C GLY A 111 -13.44 -1.27 -5.53
N VAL A 112 -14.42 -0.77 -6.29
CA VAL A 112 -15.84 -1.18 -6.16
C VAL A 112 -16.02 -2.66 -6.48
N ALA A 113 -15.45 -3.13 -7.61
CA ALA A 113 -15.54 -4.54 -8.00
C ALA A 113 -14.82 -5.47 -7.00
N GLY A 114 -13.68 -5.03 -6.46
CA GLY A 114 -12.92 -5.75 -5.44
C GLY A 114 -13.66 -5.84 -4.11
N GLY A 115 -14.29 -4.75 -3.66
CA GLY A 115 -15.17 -4.74 -2.49
C GLY A 115 -16.34 -5.72 -2.66
N TRP A 116 -17.06 -5.62 -3.78
CA TRP A 116 -18.15 -6.55 -4.09
C TRP A 116 -17.72 -8.03 -4.12
N TYR A 117 -16.54 -8.31 -4.70
CA TYR A 117 -16.00 -9.68 -4.69
C TYR A 117 -15.65 -10.13 -3.26
N THR A 118 -15.05 -9.24 -2.47
CA THR A 118 -14.66 -9.51 -1.08
C THR A 118 -15.86 -9.82 -0.20
N ASP A 119 -16.95 -9.05 -0.35
CA ASP A 119 -18.21 -9.29 0.39
C ASP A 119 -18.83 -10.64 0.04
N ARG A 120 -18.77 -11.03 -1.24
CA ARG A 120 -19.39 -12.30 -1.68
C ARG A 120 -18.55 -13.54 -1.43
N LYS A 121 -17.23 -13.44 -1.53
CA LYS A 121 -16.32 -14.59 -1.50
C LYS A 121 -15.49 -14.69 -0.21
N GLY A 122 -15.58 -13.67 0.63
CA GLY A 122 -14.82 -13.54 1.87
C GLY A 122 -13.41 -12.96 1.66
N ILE A 123 -12.91 -12.30 2.69
CA ILE A 123 -11.64 -11.56 2.67
C ILE A 123 -10.46 -12.44 2.30
N TYR A 124 -10.36 -13.64 2.87
CA TYR A 124 -9.25 -14.55 2.62
C TYR A 124 -9.11 -14.93 1.13
N ARG A 125 -10.24 -15.28 0.47
CA ARG A 125 -10.25 -15.60 -0.95
C ARG A 125 -9.98 -14.39 -1.81
N ALA A 126 -10.48 -13.23 -1.38
CA ALA A 126 -10.25 -11.97 -2.08
C ALA A 126 -8.76 -11.59 -2.06
N LEU A 127 -8.08 -11.69 -0.92
CA LEU A 127 -6.63 -11.45 -0.82
C LEU A 127 -5.86 -12.37 -1.77
N TRP A 128 -6.25 -13.65 -1.83
CA TRP A 128 -5.59 -14.63 -2.70
C TRP A 128 -5.79 -14.30 -4.18
N VAL A 129 -7.04 -14.18 -4.62
CA VAL A 129 -7.38 -14.03 -6.05
C VAL A 129 -7.04 -12.63 -6.57
N LEU A 130 -7.47 -11.59 -5.84
CA LEU A 130 -7.30 -10.21 -6.30
C LEU A 130 -5.85 -9.75 -6.15
N GLY A 131 -5.14 -10.22 -5.12
CA GLY A 131 -3.70 -10.00 -4.98
C GLY A 131 -2.90 -10.67 -6.10
N LEU A 132 -3.28 -11.90 -6.51
CA LEU A 132 -2.64 -12.58 -7.63
C LEU A 132 -2.90 -11.86 -8.96
N LEU A 133 -4.13 -11.42 -9.22
CA LEU A 133 -4.46 -10.63 -10.40
C LEU A 133 -3.62 -9.35 -10.46
N GLN A 134 -3.45 -8.67 -9.32
CA GLN A 134 -2.60 -7.50 -9.23
C GLN A 134 -1.11 -7.84 -9.50
N ALA A 135 -0.60 -8.93 -8.92
CA ALA A 135 0.77 -9.36 -9.19
C ALA A 135 1.01 -9.68 -10.68
N VAL A 136 0.07 -10.40 -11.31
CA VAL A 136 0.13 -10.73 -12.74
C VAL A 136 0.11 -9.48 -13.63
N SER A 137 -0.62 -8.43 -13.25
CA SER A 137 -0.64 -7.18 -14.02
C SER A 137 0.74 -6.50 -14.13
N ASN A 138 1.64 -6.72 -13.16
CA ASN A 138 3.01 -6.22 -13.22
C ASN A 138 3.78 -6.76 -14.44
N LEU A 139 3.43 -7.97 -14.91
CA LEU A 139 4.02 -8.53 -16.13
C LEU A 139 3.65 -7.72 -17.39
N GLY A 140 2.51 -7.03 -17.39
CA GLY A 140 2.13 -6.12 -18.48
C GLY A 140 3.13 -4.99 -18.64
N TYR A 141 3.55 -4.39 -17.52
CA TYR A 141 4.61 -3.37 -17.52
C TYR A 141 5.99 -3.94 -17.85
N ALA A 142 6.30 -5.14 -17.37
CA ALA A 142 7.56 -5.82 -17.71
C ALA A 142 7.66 -6.08 -19.23
N LEU A 143 6.54 -6.51 -19.84
CA LEU A 143 6.46 -6.71 -21.29
C LEU A 143 6.56 -5.37 -22.04
N ALA A 144 5.82 -4.35 -21.60
CA ALA A 144 5.89 -3.02 -22.21
C ALA A 144 7.34 -2.47 -22.17
N ALA A 145 8.02 -2.61 -21.05
CA ALA A 145 9.41 -2.18 -20.89
C ALA A 145 10.41 -3.02 -21.69
N ALA A 146 10.08 -4.27 -22.04
CA ALA A 146 10.92 -5.10 -22.88
C ALA A 146 10.77 -4.77 -24.38
N VAL A 147 9.60 -4.28 -24.80
CA VAL A 147 9.27 -4.06 -26.22
C VAL A 147 9.42 -2.58 -26.63
N ILE A 148 9.12 -1.65 -25.72
CA ILE A 148 9.18 -0.21 -26.02
C ILE A 148 10.62 0.27 -25.95
N PRO A 149 11.20 0.78 -27.06
CA PRO A 149 12.56 1.30 -27.03
C PRO A 149 12.64 2.59 -26.18
N PRO A 150 13.81 2.88 -25.60
CA PRO A 150 14.05 4.18 -24.97
C PRO A 150 13.79 5.32 -25.96
N ALA A 151 13.32 6.46 -25.46
CA ALA A 151 13.05 7.62 -26.29
C ALA A 151 14.31 8.07 -27.02
N ALA A 152 14.31 7.99 -28.35
CA ALA A 152 15.32 8.62 -29.17
C ALA A 152 14.85 10.01 -29.59
N VAL A 153 15.74 10.99 -29.58
CA VAL A 153 15.44 12.37 -30.00
C VAL A 153 14.90 12.35 -31.43
N GLY A 154 13.65 12.79 -31.60
CA GLY A 154 13.00 12.90 -32.92
C GLY A 154 12.19 11.69 -33.38
N ASN A 155 12.15 10.58 -32.64
CA ASN A 155 11.30 9.44 -32.97
C ASN A 155 9.91 9.59 -32.32
N THR A 156 8.86 9.51 -33.15
CA THR A 156 7.49 9.32 -32.67
C THR A 156 7.28 7.85 -32.32
N LEU A 157 6.82 7.59 -31.10
CA LEU A 157 6.43 6.23 -30.68
C LEU A 157 5.38 5.65 -31.61
N ALA A 158 5.59 4.43 -32.08
CA ALA A 158 4.63 3.69 -32.87
C ALA A 158 3.32 3.49 -32.12
N PHE A 159 2.20 3.43 -32.83
CA PHE A 159 0.88 3.25 -32.24
C PHE A 159 0.78 2.00 -31.36
N GLU A 160 1.40 0.91 -31.79
CA GLU A 160 1.45 -0.36 -31.06
C GLU A 160 2.12 -0.22 -29.68
N HIS A 161 3.22 0.54 -29.58
CA HIS A 161 3.90 0.79 -28.31
C HIS A 161 3.03 1.63 -27.36
N ARG A 162 2.33 2.65 -27.90
CA ARG A 162 1.38 3.44 -27.12
C ARG A 162 0.22 2.58 -26.62
N ALA A 163 -0.39 1.77 -27.50
CA ALA A 163 -1.49 0.89 -27.16
C ALA A 163 -1.08 -0.15 -26.11
N LEU A 164 0.14 -0.70 -26.21
CA LEU A 164 0.68 -1.65 -25.24
C LEU A 164 0.81 -1.01 -23.85
N LEU A 165 1.43 0.18 -23.75
CA LEU A 165 1.60 0.84 -22.46
C LEU A 165 0.27 1.33 -21.87
N TYR A 166 -0.64 1.84 -22.69
CA TYR A 166 -1.97 2.25 -22.25
C TYR A 166 -2.76 1.07 -21.69
N SER A 167 -2.72 -0.08 -22.37
CA SER A 167 -3.39 -1.30 -21.89
C SER A 167 -2.75 -1.85 -20.61
N ALA A 168 -1.42 -1.87 -20.51
CA ALA A 168 -0.72 -2.27 -19.30
C ALA A 168 -1.10 -1.36 -18.12
N SER A 169 -1.14 -0.04 -18.34
CA SER A 169 -1.55 0.94 -17.32
C SER A 169 -3.01 0.78 -16.90
N ALA A 170 -3.91 0.53 -17.84
CA ALA A 170 -5.33 0.32 -17.56
C ALA A 170 -5.56 -0.94 -16.72
N VAL A 171 -4.92 -2.06 -17.10
CA VAL A 171 -5.03 -3.33 -16.37
C VAL A 171 -4.43 -3.20 -14.97
N GLU A 172 -3.26 -2.59 -14.84
CA GLU A 172 -2.59 -2.37 -13.56
C GLU A 172 -3.46 -1.49 -12.62
N SER A 173 -3.96 -0.37 -13.12
CA SER A 173 -4.79 0.53 -12.31
C SER A 173 -6.07 -0.15 -11.82
N PHE A 174 -6.74 -0.92 -12.68
CA PHE A 174 -7.93 -1.66 -12.31
C PHE A 174 -7.63 -2.77 -11.28
N THR A 175 -6.62 -3.60 -11.55
CA THR A 175 -6.24 -4.69 -10.63
C THR A 175 -5.65 -4.18 -9.32
N GLY A 176 -4.93 -3.05 -9.36
CA GLY A 176 -4.47 -2.32 -8.19
C GLY A 176 -5.62 -1.88 -7.28
N GLY A 177 -6.71 -1.40 -7.87
CA GLY A 177 -7.96 -1.10 -7.16
C GLY A 177 -8.57 -2.35 -6.53
N LEU A 178 -8.69 -3.46 -7.28
CA LEU A 178 -9.18 -4.76 -6.79
C LEU A 178 -8.41 -5.22 -5.55
N GLY A 179 -7.09 -5.31 -5.64
CA GLY A 179 -6.23 -5.79 -4.56
C GLY A 179 -6.23 -4.85 -3.35
N THR A 180 -6.34 -3.53 -3.58
CA THR A 180 -6.42 -2.56 -2.50
C THR A 180 -7.71 -2.70 -1.70
N ALA A 181 -8.86 -2.91 -2.35
CA ALA A 181 -10.13 -3.13 -1.67
C ALA A 181 -10.09 -4.34 -0.74
N ALA A 182 -9.58 -5.49 -1.22
CA ALA A 182 -9.41 -6.69 -0.41
C ALA A 182 -8.47 -6.46 0.79
N PHE A 183 -7.37 -5.74 0.57
CA PHE A 183 -6.40 -5.44 1.62
C PHE A 183 -6.96 -4.49 2.68
N LEU A 184 -7.68 -3.45 2.30
CA LEU A 184 -8.33 -2.55 3.26
C LEU A 184 -9.43 -3.25 4.06
N ALA A 185 -10.23 -4.11 3.41
CA ALA A 185 -11.22 -4.94 4.09
C ALA A 185 -10.55 -5.85 5.12
N PHE A 186 -9.40 -6.45 4.79
CA PHE A 186 -8.60 -7.22 5.74
C PHE A 186 -8.14 -6.39 6.93
N LEU A 187 -7.54 -5.21 6.71
CA LEU A 187 -7.12 -4.34 7.81
C LEU A 187 -8.27 -3.99 8.74
N MET A 188 -9.45 -3.69 8.18
CA MET A 188 -10.63 -3.37 8.98
C MET A 188 -11.21 -4.57 9.73
N ALA A 189 -11.06 -5.78 9.21
CA ALA A 189 -11.58 -6.99 9.83
C ALA A 189 -10.79 -7.43 11.06
N ILE A 190 -9.48 -7.12 11.12
CA ILE A 190 -8.61 -7.55 12.22
C ILE A 190 -8.52 -6.54 13.37
N VAL A 191 -9.07 -5.34 13.23
CA VAL A 191 -9.05 -4.33 14.30
C VAL A 191 -10.11 -4.62 15.36
N ASP A 192 -9.80 -4.28 16.62
CA ASP A 192 -10.76 -4.31 17.70
C ASP A 192 -11.76 -3.15 17.55
N LYS A 193 -13.06 -3.46 17.57
CA LYS A 193 -14.13 -2.45 17.44
C LYS A 193 -14.07 -1.36 18.49
N GLN A 194 -13.62 -1.68 19.70
CA GLN A 194 -13.51 -0.69 20.78
C GLN A 194 -12.41 0.34 20.53
N ARG A 195 -11.38 -0.03 19.76
CA ARG A 195 -10.21 0.81 19.46
C ARG A 195 -9.92 0.89 17.96
N ALA A 196 -10.94 0.67 17.13
CA ALA A 196 -10.80 0.49 15.69
C ALA A 196 -10.02 1.62 15.02
N ALA A 197 -10.26 2.87 15.36
CA ALA A 197 -9.57 4.02 14.79
C ALA A 197 -8.05 3.99 15.08
N THR A 198 -7.68 3.70 16.34
CA THR A 198 -6.27 3.66 16.75
C THR A 198 -5.53 2.47 16.15
N GLU A 199 -6.13 1.27 16.19
CA GLU A 199 -5.52 0.07 15.63
C GLU A 199 -5.40 0.15 14.12
N TYR A 200 -6.43 0.66 13.43
CA TYR A 200 -6.38 0.88 11.99
C TYR A 200 -5.27 1.89 11.61
N ALA A 201 -5.11 2.96 12.39
CA ALA A 201 -4.02 3.92 12.19
C ALA A 201 -2.64 3.28 12.35
N LEU A 202 -2.45 2.41 13.37
CA LEU A 202 -1.21 1.66 13.58
C LEU A 202 -0.92 0.71 12.41
N LEU A 203 -1.89 -0.10 11.99
CA LEU A 203 -1.74 -1.02 10.86
C LEU A 203 -1.49 -0.27 9.54
N SER A 204 -2.16 0.86 9.33
CA SER A 204 -1.92 1.73 8.17
C SER A 204 -0.54 2.35 8.18
N SER A 205 0.03 2.65 9.35
CA SER A 205 1.40 3.14 9.49
C SER A 205 2.42 2.07 9.11
N VAL A 206 2.17 0.81 9.46
CA VAL A 206 3.00 -0.34 9.02
C VAL A 206 2.96 -0.46 7.50
N PHE A 207 1.78 -0.32 6.89
CA PHE A 207 1.65 -0.29 5.44
C PHE A 207 2.38 0.91 4.80
N ALA A 208 2.28 2.10 5.39
CA ALA A 208 2.99 3.28 4.90
C ALA A 208 4.52 3.10 4.95
N LEU A 209 5.03 2.40 5.97
CA LEU A 209 6.45 2.05 6.09
C LEU A 209 6.91 1.16 4.91
N SER A 210 6.10 0.17 4.51
CA SER A 210 6.35 -0.65 3.32
C SER A 210 6.56 0.21 2.06
N ARG A 211 5.70 1.21 1.84
CA ARG A 211 5.82 2.14 0.71
C ARG A 211 7.12 2.96 0.76
N SER A 212 7.55 3.38 1.94
CA SER A 212 8.80 4.12 2.10
C SER A 212 10.02 3.29 1.71
N PHE A 213 10.07 2.03 2.13
CA PHE A 213 11.11 1.09 1.70
C PHE A 213 11.06 0.82 0.19
N ALA A 214 9.86 0.61 -0.36
CA ALA A 214 9.67 0.42 -1.79
C ALA A 214 10.20 1.62 -2.59
N GLY A 215 9.87 2.85 -2.17
CA GLY A 215 10.33 4.07 -2.84
C GLY A 215 11.85 4.23 -2.80
N TRP A 216 12.47 3.92 -1.65
CA TRP A 216 13.93 3.99 -1.52
C TRP A 216 14.64 2.95 -2.39
N ALA A 217 14.16 1.70 -2.41
CA ALA A 217 14.82 0.60 -3.12
C ALA A 217 14.53 0.60 -4.63
N SER A 218 13.42 1.19 -5.06
CA SER A 218 12.96 1.09 -6.45
C SER A 218 13.91 1.72 -7.47
N GLY A 219 14.50 2.88 -7.13
CA GLY A 219 15.47 3.54 -8.00
C GLY A 219 16.71 2.69 -8.24
N PHE A 220 17.30 2.14 -7.18
CA PHE A 220 18.46 1.25 -7.28
C PHE A 220 18.15 -0.03 -8.08
N GLY A 221 16.96 -0.59 -7.87
CA GLY A 221 16.52 -1.78 -8.59
C GLY A 221 16.35 -1.53 -10.10
N ALA A 222 15.71 -0.43 -10.47
CA ALA A 222 15.51 -0.06 -11.86
C ALA A 222 16.83 0.32 -12.55
N GLU A 223 17.75 1.01 -11.86
CA GLU A 223 19.08 1.32 -12.39
C GLU A 223 19.91 0.06 -12.63
N ALA A 224 19.88 -0.90 -11.72
CA ALA A 224 20.71 -2.12 -11.82
C ALA A 224 20.18 -3.12 -12.86
N MET A 225 18.87 -3.24 -13.07
CA MET A 225 18.24 -4.28 -13.89
C MET A 225 17.52 -3.75 -15.14
N GLY A 226 17.42 -2.42 -15.29
CA GLY A 226 16.52 -1.79 -16.26
C GLY A 226 15.06 -1.98 -15.88
N TYR A 227 14.17 -1.22 -16.56
CA TYR A 227 12.73 -1.25 -16.25
C TYR A 227 12.10 -2.63 -16.43
N SER A 228 12.43 -3.33 -17.51
CA SER A 228 11.85 -4.65 -17.79
C SER A 228 12.21 -5.67 -16.72
N GLY A 229 13.49 -5.79 -16.36
CA GLY A 229 13.95 -6.69 -15.30
C GLY A 229 13.38 -6.32 -13.94
N TYR A 230 13.30 -5.02 -13.65
CA TYR A 230 12.76 -4.53 -12.41
C TYR A 230 11.24 -4.82 -12.26
N PHE A 231 10.43 -4.53 -13.29
CA PHE A 231 8.99 -4.84 -13.27
C PHE A 231 8.74 -6.35 -13.21
N PHE A 232 9.58 -7.15 -13.87
CA PHE A 232 9.52 -8.60 -13.74
C PHE A 232 9.85 -9.07 -12.32
N LEU A 233 10.83 -8.47 -11.65
CA LEU A 233 11.15 -8.76 -10.25
C LEU A 233 9.96 -8.43 -9.34
N THR A 234 9.24 -7.33 -9.57
CA THR A 234 8.09 -6.95 -8.73
C THR A 234 6.97 -8.00 -8.75
N PHE A 235 6.81 -8.74 -9.85
CA PHE A 235 5.91 -9.89 -9.88
C PHE A 235 6.29 -10.94 -8.83
N PHE A 236 7.57 -11.28 -8.72
CA PHE A 236 8.04 -12.27 -7.73
C PHE A 236 7.99 -11.74 -6.30
N LEU A 237 8.17 -10.45 -6.10
CA LEU A 237 8.06 -9.80 -4.78
C LEU A 237 6.66 -9.94 -4.13
N ALA A 238 5.64 -10.27 -4.92
CA ALA A 238 4.30 -10.54 -4.40
C ALA A 238 4.20 -11.89 -3.67
N PHE A 239 4.96 -12.91 -4.09
CA PHE A 239 4.77 -14.28 -3.61
C PHE A 239 5.13 -14.53 -2.13
N PRO A 240 6.15 -13.89 -1.54
CA PRO A 240 6.43 -14.07 -0.11
C PRO A 240 5.22 -13.80 0.80
N ALA A 241 4.34 -12.87 0.43
CA ALA A 241 3.13 -12.59 1.18
C ALA A 241 2.17 -13.80 1.22
N TYR A 242 2.13 -14.59 0.16
CA TYR A 242 1.23 -15.76 0.06
C TYR A 242 1.61 -16.87 1.04
N PHE A 243 2.88 -17.00 1.40
CA PHE A 243 3.31 -17.94 2.44
C PHE A 243 2.76 -17.58 3.83
N LEU A 244 2.39 -16.30 4.04
CA LEU A 244 1.86 -15.81 5.30
C LEU A 244 0.32 -15.89 5.39
N LEU A 245 -0.37 -16.20 4.30
CA LEU A 245 -1.84 -16.31 4.26
C LEU A 245 -2.46 -17.30 5.28
N PRO A 246 -1.82 -18.43 5.66
CA PRO A 246 -2.37 -19.27 6.72
C PRO A 246 -2.53 -18.53 8.06
N TRP A 247 -1.58 -17.69 8.45
CA TRP A 247 -1.67 -16.86 9.68
C TRP A 247 -2.74 -15.77 9.55
N VAL A 248 -2.87 -15.19 8.35
CA VAL A 248 -3.95 -14.23 8.03
C VAL A 248 -5.31 -14.91 8.20
N LYS A 249 -5.49 -16.14 7.71
CA LYS A 249 -6.73 -16.91 7.88
C LYS A 249 -7.04 -17.18 9.36
N ALA A 250 -6.03 -17.60 10.14
CA ALA A 250 -6.18 -17.82 11.56
C ALA A 250 -6.57 -16.54 12.32
N MET A 251 -5.96 -15.40 11.96
CA MET A 251 -6.28 -14.10 12.55
C MET A 251 -7.71 -13.67 12.22
N LEU A 252 -8.17 -13.83 10.99
CA LEU A 252 -9.56 -13.53 10.59
C LEU A 252 -10.56 -14.38 11.38
N ALA A 253 -10.32 -15.70 11.50
CA ALA A 253 -11.18 -16.60 12.28
C ALA A 253 -11.22 -16.19 13.76
N HIS A 254 -10.09 -15.76 14.33
CA HIS A 254 -10.03 -15.29 15.71
C HIS A 254 -10.81 -13.99 15.90
N SER A 255 -10.71 -13.05 14.96
CA SER A 255 -11.47 -11.79 15.03
C SER A 255 -12.98 -12.02 14.87
N GLU A 256 -13.41 -12.94 14.01
CA GLU A 256 -14.81 -13.31 13.82
C GLU A 256 -15.40 -13.91 15.10
N SER A 257 -14.68 -14.84 15.76
CA SER A 257 -15.13 -15.47 17.01
C SER A 257 -15.22 -14.46 18.16
N ALA A 258 -14.26 -13.54 18.27
CA ALA A 258 -14.31 -12.47 19.25
C ALA A 258 -15.52 -11.54 19.04
N HIS A 259 -15.90 -11.28 17.79
CA HIS A 259 -17.09 -10.47 17.45
C HIS A 259 -18.40 -11.19 17.76
N SER A 260 -18.47 -12.51 17.50
CA SER A 260 -19.66 -13.31 17.82
C SER A 260 -19.93 -13.38 19.31
N ASN A 261 -18.89 -13.51 20.12
CA ASN A 261 -19.01 -13.58 21.58
C ASN A 261 -19.34 -12.23 22.24
N ALA A 262 -19.12 -11.11 21.55
CA ALA A 262 -19.41 -9.76 22.04
C ALA A 262 -20.87 -9.32 21.80
N LEU A 263 -21.64 -10.04 20.98
CA LEU A 263 -23.05 -9.79 20.78
C LEU A 263 -23.84 -10.43 21.93
N PRO A 264 -24.69 -9.68 22.67
CA PRO A 264 -25.55 -10.28 23.69
C PRO A 264 -26.46 -11.31 23.01
N GLU A 265 -26.49 -12.52 23.56
CA GLU A 265 -27.43 -13.58 23.20
C GLU A 265 -28.84 -13.03 23.37
N ASN A 266 -29.48 -12.55 22.31
CA ASN A 266 -30.91 -12.29 22.33
C ASN A 266 -31.60 -13.66 22.44
N LYS A 267 -31.79 -14.12 23.69
CA LYS A 267 -32.75 -15.19 23.95
C LYS A 267 -34.16 -14.62 23.74
N PRO A 268 -35.00 -15.34 22.98
CA PRO A 268 -36.40 -14.98 22.75
C PRO A 268 -37.24 -14.95 24.02
#